data_b021e7ae7210402d32cbfa15d54b794e
#
_entry.id   b021e7ae7210402d32cbfa15d54b794e
#
_cell.length_a   1.000
_cell.length_b   1.000
_cell.length_c   1.000
_cell.angle_alpha   90.00
_cell.angle_beta   90.00
_cell.angle_gamma   90.00
#
_symmetry.space_group_name_H-M   'P 1'
#
loop_
_entity.id
_entity.type
_entity.pdbx_description
1 polymer ?
#
loop_
_entity_poly.entity_id
_entity_poly.type
_entity_poly.pdbx_seq_one_letter_code
_entity_poly.pdbx_strand_id
1 'polypeptide(L)' 'MNYGIFFERISEEDFPAGHYYAHIPSLGLTTHGLGIEGAREAARDLLRQWIAEKRANHEPVLD' A
#
# COMPACT_ATOMS: atom_id res chain seq x y z
N MET A 1 -1.10 -1.68 -15.40
CA MET A 1 -0.80 -0.82 -14.25
C MET A 1 0.31 -1.47 -13.43
N ASN A 2 1.36 -0.74 -13.16
CA ASN A 2 2.59 -1.32 -12.63
C ASN A 2 3.25 -0.40 -11.61
N TYR A 3 2.88 -0.58 -10.34
CA TYR A 3 3.45 0.22 -9.26
C TYR A 3 4.40 -0.65 -8.44
N GLY A 4 5.58 -0.12 -8.16
CA GLY A 4 6.52 -0.76 -7.27
C GLY A 4 6.02 -0.71 -5.83
N ILE A 5 6.15 -1.82 -5.11
CA ILE A 5 5.78 -1.91 -3.70
C ILE A 5 6.99 -2.41 -2.92
N PHE A 6 7.38 -1.68 -1.88
CA PHE A 6 8.45 -2.11 -0.97
C PHE A 6 7.86 -2.57 0.34
N PHE A 7 8.38 -3.66 0.87
CA PHE A 7 7.97 -4.19 2.16
C PHE A 7 9.05 -3.92 3.18
N GLU A 8 8.62 -3.46 4.36
CA GLU A 8 9.52 -3.18 5.46
C GLU A 8 8.98 -3.82 6.73
N ARG A 9 9.80 -4.62 7.40
CA ARG A 9 9.42 -5.22 8.66
C ARG A 9 9.21 -4.13 9.72
N ILE A 10 8.08 -4.18 10.41
CA ILE A 10 7.79 -3.24 11.48
C ILE A 10 8.40 -3.76 12.77
N SER A 11 9.30 -2.98 13.36
CA SER A 11 9.97 -3.34 14.61
C SER A 11 9.62 -2.43 15.76
N GLU A 12 8.67 -1.51 15.58
CA GLU A 12 8.20 -0.66 16.67
C GLU A 12 7.44 -1.47 17.71
N GLU A 13 7.64 -1.12 18.98
CA GLU A 13 7.00 -1.81 20.10
C GLU A 13 5.48 -1.74 20.07
N ASP A 14 4.92 -0.70 19.45
CA ASP A 14 3.48 -0.48 19.38
C ASP A 14 2.77 -1.40 18.39
N PHE A 15 3.52 -2.09 17.55
CA PHE A 15 2.96 -3.01 16.58
C PHE A 15 3.12 -4.46 17.02
N PRO A 16 2.09 -5.29 16.83
CA PRO A 16 2.25 -6.73 17.05
C PRO A 16 3.33 -7.31 16.15
N ALA A 17 3.98 -8.38 16.63
CA ALA A 17 5.02 -9.05 15.86
C ALA A 17 4.49 -9.56 14.53
N GLY A 18 5.34 -9.56 13.52
CA GLY A 18 5.00 -10.10 12.20
C GLY A 18 4.32 -9.13 11.25
N HIS A 19 4.17 -7.88 11.64
CA HIS A 19 3.60 -6.87 10.74
C HIS A 19 4.66 -6.25 9.84
N TYR A 20 4.23 -5.87 8.62
CA TYR A 20 5.07 -5.23 7.63
C TYR A 20 4.40 -3.98 7.09
N TYR A 21 5.20 -2.95 6.82
CA TYR A 21 4.76 -1.84 5.99
C TYR A 21 4.83 -2.23 4.52
N ALA A 22 3.89 -1.71 3.75
CA ALA A 22 3.95 -1.76 2.29
C ALA A 22 3.98 -0.30 1.81
N HIS A 23 5.07 0.07 1.17
CA HIS A 23 5.28 1.42 0.66
C HIS A 23 5.09 1.44 -0.85
N ILE A 24 4.33 2.40 -1.35
CA ILE A 24 4.15 2.63 -2.78
C ILE A 24 4.74 4.01 -3.10
N PRO A 25 6.07 4.07 -3.32
CA PRO A 25 6.78 5.36 -3.39
C PRO A 25 6.30 6.27 -4.51
N SER A 26 5.93 5.70 -5.65
CA SER A 26 5.47 6.49 -6.79
C SER A 26 4.20 7.28 -6.49
N LEU A 27 3.43 6.86 -5.49
CA LEU A 27 2.19 7.51 -5.09
C LEU A 27 2.28 8.17 -3.71
N GLY A 28 3.40 7.99 -3.02
CA GLY A 28 3.56 8.50 -1.65
C GLY A 28 2.63 7.84 -0.65
N LEU A 29 2.22 6.59 -0.90
CA LEU A 29 1.27 5.88 -0.05
C LEU A 29 1.98 4.81 0.77
N THR A 30 1.49 4.60 2.00
CA THR A 30 1.99 3.55 2.89
C THR A 30 0.82 2.91 3.62
N THR A 31 0.86 1.59 3.73
CA THR A 31 -0.09 0.83 4.52
C THR A 31 0.66 -0.29 5.26
N HIS A 32 -0.05 -1.14 5.98
CA HIS A 32 0.58 -2.24 6.70
C HIS A 32 -0.37 -3.43 6.77
N GLY A 33 0.20 -4.58 7.10
CA GLY A 33 -0.57 -5.79 7.28
C GLY A 33 0.27 -6.88 7.94
N LEU A 34 -0.40 -7.97 8.31
CA LEU A 34 0.25 -9.11 8.94
C LEU A 34 0.98 -9.93 7.87
N GLY A 35 2.29 -10.03 8.01
CA GLY A 35 3.14 -10.70 7.04
C GLY A 35 3.22 -9.95 5.73
N ILE A 36 4.07 -10.42 4.82
CA ILE A 36 4.20 -9.80 3.50
C ILE A 36 2.90 -9.94 2.72
N GLU A 37 2.20 -11.07 2.86
CA GLU A 37 0.93 -11.28 2.16
C GLU A 37 -0.16 -10.33 2.65
N GLY A 38 -0.27 -10.12 3.97
CA GLY A 38 -1.23 -9.17 4.51
C GLY A 38 -0.92 -7.74 4.09
N ALA A 39 0.36 -7.37 4.09
CA ALA A 39 0.77 -6.06 3.63
C ALA A 39 0.49 -5.86 2.13
N ARG A 40 0.69 -6.92 1.32
CA ARG A 40 0.39 -6.89 -0.11
C ARG A 40 -1.11 -6.69 -0.36
N GLU A 41 -1.94 -7.43 0.37
CA GLU A 41 -3.40 -7.28 0.28
C GLU A 41 -3.85 -5.87 0.63
N ALA A 42 -3.30 -5.32 1.72
CA ALA A 42 -3.59 -3.95 2.14
C ALA A 42 -3.18 -2.94 1.06
N ALA A 43 -2.02 -3.15 0.42
CA ALA A 43 -1.54 -2.29 -0.64
C ALA A 43 -2.47 -2.36 -1.87
N ARG A 44 -2.94 -3.56 -2.22
CA ARG A 44 -3.89 -3.72 -3.33
C ARG A 44 -5.18 -2.98 -3.07
N ASP A 45 -5.72 -3.10 -1.86
CA ASP A 45 -6.95 -2.41 -1.50
C ASP A 45 -6.77 -0.90 -1.54
N LEU A 46 -5.64 -0.42 -1.05
CA LEU A 46 -5.30 0.99 -1.09
C LEU A 46 -5.22 1.51 -2.53
N LEU A 47 -4.58 0.75 -3.42
CA LEU A 47 -4.47 1.10 -4.83
C LEU A 47 -5.84 1.13 -5.52
N ARG A 48 -6.71 0.16 -5.21
CA ARG A 48 -8.06 0.14 -5.76
C ARG A 48 -8.84 1.39 -5.36
N GLN A 49 -8.75 1.77 -4.10
CA GLN A 49 -9.41 2.97 -3.59
C GLN A 49 -8.85 4.22 -4.25
N TRP A 50 -7.53 4.30 -4.39
CA TRP A 50 -6.87 5.43 -5.02
C TRP A 50 -7.29 5.59 -6.47
N ILE A 51 -7.31 4.49 -7.22
CA ILE A 51 -7.71 4.49 -8.64
C ILE A 51 -9.18 4.89 -8.78
N ALA A 52 -10.05 4.32 -7.94
CA ALA A 52 -11.48 4.63 -7.97
C ALA A 52 -11.72 6.11 -7.70
N GLU A 53 -11.00 6.67 -6.73
CA GLU A 53 -11.12 8.09 -6.40
C GLU A 53 -10.65 8.99 -7.55
N LYS A 54 -9.52 8.64 -8.18
CA LYS A 54 -9.02 9.39 -9.33
C LYS A 54 -10.00 9.37 -10.50
N ARG A 55 -10.59 8.22 -10.78
CA ARG A 55 -11.59 8.09 -11.85
C ARG A 55 -12.86 8.87 -11.53
N ALA A 56 -13.31 8.83 -10.28
CA ALA A 56 -14.49 9.58 -9.85
C ALA A 56 -14.30 11.08 -10.01
N ASN A 57 -13.07 11.57 -9.86
CA ASN A 57 -12.73 12.98 -10.01
C ASN A 57 -12.25 13.33 -11.42
N HIS A 58 -12.36 12.39 -12.36
CA HIS A 58 -11.89 12.56 -13.74
C HIS A 58 -10.41 12.89 -13.83
N GLU A 59 -9.63 12.43 -12.87
CA GLU A 59 -8.19 12.63 -12.86
C GLU A 59 -7.49 11.47 -13.58
N PRO A 60 -6.37 11.72 -14.26
CA PRO A 60 -5.63 10.65 -14.92
C PRO A 60 -5.00 9.69 -13.90
N VAL A 61 -5.02 8.40 -14.24
CA VAL A 61 -4.31 7.38 -13.48
C VAL A 61 -2.98 7.11 -14.17
N LEU A 62 -1.87 7.33 -13.45
CA LEU A 62 -0.53 7.10 -13.97
C LEU A 62 -0.07 5.68 -13.63
N ASP A 63 0.55 5.04 -14.60
CA ASP A 63 1.18 3.73 -14.39
C ASP A 63 2.62 3.87 -13.94
#